data_3f8aba4899a1c9bded9ae9a9b34bf6a6
#
_entry.id   3f8aba4899a1c9bded9ae9a9b34bf6a6
#
_cell.length_a   1.000
_cell.length_b   1.000
_cell.length_c   1.000
_cell.angle_alpha   90.00
_cell.angle_beta   90.00
_cell.angle_gamma   90.00
#
_symmetry.space_group_name_H-M   'P 1'
#
loop_
_entity.id
_entity.type
_entity.pdbx_description
1 polymer ?
#
loop_
_entity_poly.entity_id
_entity_poly.type
_entity_poly.pdbx_seq_one_letter_code
_entity_poly.pdbx_strand_id
1 'polypeptide(L)'
;MKLFKMNTILIVFFITYILYSFFYSQTFLLLFIFFLLIYFYLTQIQLGSYHKELLRRKITIATWSDPFDPQTYTHLKLNITKIVPYLEKISKQINAKITVTVYTVKLMSIILKKFPEVYGYIKLGRYERKDGVDICCLVNVGDGNELANTTIKNCEGKDFKTISEELFTSANLLKKKKNKEQNKKMKLMYFLPTFLLGPLIQISSYLSSIGVALELIGLKKFEFGSCVITSIGSLGIEDSYAPIPPLTFAPMLLTLCKTYTKNYYENGEIKEKIYLTMNFTSDFRFFDINTAAEMFKEIHRIGENPEIFEEECKKCEEEVKIENNRKKNKLIN
;
A
#
# COMPACT_ATOMS: atom_id res chain seq x y z
N MET A 1 1.64 6.80 -19.39
CA MET A 1 0.23 6.47 -19.72
C MET A 1 -0.76 6.90 -18.65
N LYS A 2 -0.47 6.79 -17.33
CA LYS A 2 -1.37 7.26 -16.25
C LYS A 2 -1.59 8.79 -16.30
N LEU A 3 -0.52 9.58 -16.40
CA LEU A 3 -0.61 11.03 -16.58
C LEU A 3 -1.23 11.39 -17.94
N PHE A 4 -0.88 10.62 -18.98
CA PHE A 4 -1.39 10.82 -20.33
C PHE A 4 -2.88 10.48 -20.45
N LYS A 5 -3.37 9.43 -19.77
CA LYS A 5 -4.81 9.06 -19.80
C LYS A 5 -5.66 10.01 -18.97
N MET A 6 -5.16 10.50 -17.83
CA MET A 6 -5.86 11.52 -17.08
C MET A 6 -5.83 12.87 -17.82
N ASN A 7 -4.70 13.19 -18.45
CA ASN A 7 -4.62 14.32 -19.39
C ASN A 7 -5.59 14.13 -20.57
N THR A 8 -5.81 12.90 -21.04
CA THR A 8 -6.76 12.64 -22.14
C THR A 8 -8.20 12.91 -21.73
N ILE A 9 -8.62 12.53 -20.52
CA ILE A 9 -9.96 12.83 -20.01
C ILE A 9 -10.12 14.34 -19.79
N LEU A 10 -9.12 15.00 -19.21
CA LEU A 10 -9.08 16.44 -19.05
C LEU A 10 -9.07 17.14 -20.42
N ILE A 11 -8.35 16.61 -21.40
CA ILE A 11 -8.30 17.11 -22.77
C ILE A 11 -9.67 16.93 -23.45
N VAL A 12 -10.33 15.78 -23.31
CA VAL A 12 -11.67 15.56 -23.87
C VAL A 12 -12.69 16.50 -23.22
N PHE A 13 -12.65 16.62 -21.90
CA PHE A 13 -13.52 17.56 -21.18
C PHE A 13 -13.23 19.01 -21.59
N PHE A 14 -11.97 19.36 -21.76
CA PHE A 14 -11.50 20.67 -22.22
C PHE A 14 -11.94 20.96 -23.65
N ILE A 15 -11.78 20.01 -24.58
CA ILE A 15 -12.24 20.13 -25.96
C ILE A 15 -13.76 20.28 -26.02
N THR A 16 -14.49 19.47 -25.27
CA THR A 16 -15.97 19.54 -25.22
C THR A 16 -16.44 20.89 -24.67
N TYR A 17 -15.76 21.41 -23.64
CA TYR A 17 -16.05 22.72 -23.08
C TYR A 17 -15.63 23.87 -24.01
N ILE A 18 -14.51 23.77 -24.72
CA ILE A 18 -14.09 24.73 -25.76
C ILE A 18 -15.12 24.79 -26.85
N LEU A 19 -15.58 23.63 -27.36
CA LEU A 19 -16.60 23.56 -28.38
C LEU A 19 -17.92 24.18 -27.89
N TYR A 20 -18.33 23.85 -26.67
CA TYR A 20 -19.53 24.44 -26.05
C TYR A 20 -19.39 25.96 -25.89
N SER A 21 -18.25 26.47 -25.40
CA SER A 21 -17.99 27.88 -25.18
C SER A 21 -17.87 28.67 -26.49
N PHE A 22 -17.32 28.06 -27.53
CA PHE A 22 -17.22 28.67 -28.84
C PHE A 22 -18.61 29.00 -29.44
N PHE A 23 -19.61 28.16 -29.14
CA PHE A 23 -20.99 28.37 -29.55
C PHE A 23 -21.77 29.34 -28.67
N TYR A 24 -21.39 29.52 -27.38
CA TYR A 24 -22.20 30.26 -26.43
C TYR A 24 -21.58 31.56 -25.89
N SER A 25 -20.29 31.62 -25.61
CA SER A 25 -19.60 32.86 -25.19
C SER A 25 -18.09 32.69 -25.00
N GLN A 26 -17.28 33.50 -25.67
CA GLN A 26 -15.81 33.52 -25.51
C GLN A 26 -15.36 33.94 -24.10
N THR A 27 -16.14 34.74 -23.40
CA THR A 27 -15.83 35.22 -22.04
C THR A 27 -15.80 34.08 -21.03
N PHE A 28 -16.75 33.14 -21.12
CA PHE A 28 -16.76 31.93 -20.25
C PHE A 28 -15.55 31.02 -20.49
N LEU A 29 -15.10 30.91 -21.73
CA LEU A 29 -13.90 30.16 -22.07
C LEU A 29 -12.65 30.74 -21.41
N LEU A 30 -12.47 32.07 -21.53
CA LEU A 30 -11.32 32.76 -20.91
C LEU A 30 -11.31 32.63 -19.39
N LEU A 31 -12.46 32.76 -18.73
CA LEU A 31 -12.59 32.56 -17.29
C LEU A 31 -12.26 31.12 -16.90
N PHE A 32 -12.73 30.12 -17.65
CA PHE A 32 -12.40 28.72 -17.39
C PHE A 32 -10.91 28.43 -17.54
N ILE A 33 -10.27 28.93 -18.61
CA ILE A 33 -8.82 28.80 -18.79
C ILE A 33 -8.07 29.46 -17.63
N PHE A 34 -8.48 30.65 -17.20
CA PHE A 34 -7.88 31.36 -16.09
C PHE A 34 -7.99 30.58 -14.77
N PHE A 35 -9.19 30.07 -14.42
CA PHE A 35 -9.36 29.24 -13.22
C PHE A 35 -8.60 27.92 -13.31
N LEU A 36 -8.51 27.32 -14.47
CA LEU A 36 -7.76 26.09 -14.70
C LEU A 36 -6.25 26.32 -14.55
N LEU A 37 -5.73 27.45 -15.04
CA LEU A 37 -4.33 27.85 -14.84
C LEU A 37 -4.02 28.13 -13.37
N ILE A 38 -4.92 28.83 -12.64
CA ILE A 38 -4.79 29.03 -11.21
C ILE A 38 -4.81 27.69 -10.47
N TYR A 39 -5.75 26.80 -10.78
CA TYR A 39 -5.82 25.48 -10.19
C TYR A 39 -4.54 24.69 -10.39
N PHE A 40 -4.01 24.64 -11.65
CA PHE A 40 -2.73 23.98 -11.91
C PHE A 40 -1.57 24.66 -11.18
N TYR A 41 -1.52 25.97 -11.16
CA TYR A 41 -0.51 26.71 -10.41
C TYR A 41 -0.53 26.37 -8.92
N LEU A 42 -1.68 26.43 -8.28
CA LEU A 42 -1.83 26.14 -6.85
C LEU A 42 -1.58 24.67 -6.51
N THR A 43 -1.92 23.74 -7.40
CA THR A 43 -1.71 22.29 -7.17
C THR A 43 -0.30 21.82 -7.48
N GLN A 44 0.41 22.46 -8.41
CA GLN A 44 1.76 22.07 -8.83
C GLN A 44 2.87 22.82 -8.13
N ILE A 45 2.61 24.03 -7.61
CA ILE A 45 3.58 24.80 -6.85
C ILE A 45 3.32 24.61 -5.36
N GLN A 46 4.28 24.00 -4.69
CA GLN A 46 4.28 23.96 -3.22
C GLN A 46 4.66 25.34 -2.69
N LEU A 47 3.66 26.06 -2.19
CA LEU A 47 3.85 27.27 -1.39
C LEU A 47 4.34 26.83 0.00
N GLY A 48 5.65 26.77 0.21
CA GLY A 48 6.27 26.37 1.47
C GLY A 48 7.78 26.26 1.36
N SER A 49 8.45 25.96 2.46
CA SER A 49 9.91 25.81 2.51
C SER A 49 10.39 24.75 1.50
N TYR A 50 11.42 25.12 0.73
CA TYR A 50 12.07 24.23 -0.22
C TYR A 50 12.71 23.04 0.50
N HIS A 51 12.16 21.86 0.28
CA HIS A 51 12.76 20.60 0.70
C HIS A 51 13.41 19.89 -0.48
N LYS A 52 14.73 19.63 -0.37
CA LYS A 52 15.53 18.96 -1.41
C LYS A 52 14.94 17.60 -1.83
N GLU A 53 14.38 16.87 -0.88
CA GLU A 53 13.70 15.59 -1.14
C GLU A 53 12.46 15.73 -2.01
N LEU A 54 11.68 16.78 -1.78
CA LEU A 54 10.46 17.04 -2.55
C LEU A 54 10.77 17.36 -4.01
N LEU A 55 11.86 18.10 -4.27
CA LEU A 55 12.29 18.40 -5.64
C LEU A 55 12.74 17.13 -6.36
N ARG A 56 13.54 16.27 -5.70
CA ARG A 56 13.98 15.00 -6.30
C ARG A 56 12.78 14.12 -6.65
N ARG A 57 11.83 13.95 -5.73
CA ARG A 57 10.61 13.20 -5.94
C ARG A 57 9.77 13.76 -7.08
N LYS A 58 9.62 15.10 -7.15
CA LYS A 58 8.94 15.77 -8.26
C LYS A 58 9.58 15.47 -9.61
N ILE A 59 10.91 15.51 -9.69
CA ILE A 59 11.67 15.17 -10.89
C ILE A 59 11.43 13.70 -11.27
N THR A 60 11.52 12.77 -10.31
CA THR A 60 11.28 11.34 -10.54
C THR A 60 9.85 11.08 -11.07
N ILE A 61 8.84 11.70 -10.46
CA ILE A 61 7.44 11.58 -10.92
C ILE A 61 7.27 12.12 -12.34
N ALA A 62 7.94 13.24 -12.67
CA ALA A 62 7.84 13.85 -13.98
C ALA A 62 8.59 13.07 -15.07
N THR A 63 9.70 12.40 -14.69
CA THR A 63 10.55 11.67 -15.64
C THR A 63 9.95 10.33 -16.03
N TRP A 64 9.31 9.63 -15.09
CA TRP A 64 8.78 8.29 -15.34
C TRP A 64 7.30 8.34 -15.71
N SER A 65 7.07 8.23 -17.00
CA SER A 65 5.75 8.06 -17.60
C SER A 65 5.57 6.64 -18.13
N ASP A 66 4.33 6.21 -18.32
CA ASP A 66 4.04 4.94 -18.99
C ASP A 66 4.65 4.92 -20.42
N PRO A 67 5.14 3.78 -20.90
CA PRO A 67 5.05 2.42 -20.31
C PRO A 67 6.19 2.06 -19.37
N PHE A 68 7.03 3.01 -19.00
CA PHE A 68 8.18 2.77 -18.14
C PHE A 68 7.74 2.34 -16.75
N ASP A 69 8.21 1.16 -16.36
CA ASP A 69 7.92 0.58 -15.06
C ASP A 69 8.83 1.19 -13.99
N PRO A 70 8.31 1.96 -13.02
CA PRO A 70 9.11 2.52 -11.94
C PRO A 70 9.39 1.52 -10.82
N GLN A 71 9.13 0.23 -11.01
CA GLN A 71 9.29 -0.76 -9.96
C GLN A 71 10.75 -1.13 -9.75
N THR A 72 11.13 -1.20 -8.48
CA THR A 72 12.41 -1.76 -8.04
C THR A 72 12.15 -3.03 -7.24
N TYR A 73 13.07 -3.98 -7.36
CA TYR A 73 12.96 -5.30 -6.74
C TYR A 73 14.10 -5.48 -5.76
N THR A 74 13.75 -5.80 -4.50
CA THR A 74 14.76 -6.03 -3.46
C THR A 74 14.47 -7.31 -2.70
N HIS A 75 15.50 -8.11 -2.49
CA HIS A 75 15.46 -9.36 -1.78
C HIS A 75 15.98 -9.19 -0.35
N LEU A 76 15.20 -9.61 0.63
CA LEU A 76 15.55 -9.57 2.04
C LEU A 76 15.40 -10.96 2.66
N LYS A 77 16.42 -11.41 3.38
CA LYS A 77 16.39 -12.65 4.18
C LYS A 77 16.39 -12.30 5.66
N LEU A 78 15.26 -12.46 6.32
CA LEU A 78 15.12 -12.17 7.72
C LEU A 78 15.34 -13.44 8.55
N ASN A 79 16.26 -13.39 9.52
CA ASN A 79 16.48 -14.50 10.46
C ASN A 79 15.40 -14.48 11.54
N ILE A 80 14.46 -15.41 11.44
CA ILE A 80 13.32 -15.51 12.37
C ILE A 80 13.48 -16.62 13.41
N THR A 81 14.68 -17.15 13.60
CA THR A 81 14.94 -18.27 14.54
C THR A 81 14.43 -17.97 15.94
N LYS A 82 14.65 -16.76 16.46
CA LYS A 82 14.17 -16.32 17.78
C LYS A 82 12.72 -15.87 17.76
N ILE A 83 12.24 -15.44 16.59
CA ILE A 83 10.87 -14.93 16.43
C ILE A 83 9.85 -16.06 16.45
N VAL A 84 10.14 -17.22 15.84
CA VAL A 84 9.19 -18.35 15.79
C VAL A 84 8.70 -18.76 17.17
N PRO A 85 9.59 -19.10 18.15
CA PRO A 85 9.15 -19.46 19.51
C PRO A 85 8.48 -18.30 20.25
N TYR A 86 8.88 -17.05 19.96
CA TYR A 86 8.21 -15.87 20.51
C TYR A 86 6.76 -15.77 20.04
N LEU A 87 6.50 -15.95 18.73
CA LEU A 87 5.14 -15.93 18.18
C LEU A 87 4.27 -17.04 18.72
N GLU A 88 4.81 -18.25 18.95
CA GLU A 88 4.09 -19.35 19.57
C GLU A 88 3.70 -19.02 21.02
N LYS A 89 4.61 -18.40 21.79
CA LYS A 89 4.34 -17.95 23.15
C LYS A 89 3.22 -16.90 23.17
N ILE A 90 3.31 -15.86 22.36
CA ILE A 90 2.29 -14.81 22.27
C ILE A 90 0.95 -15.38 21.80
N SER A 91 0.95 -16.26 20.81
CA SER A 91 -0.27 -16.91 20.30
C SER A 91 -1.03 -17.64 21.41
N LYS A 92 -0.31 -18.35 22.31
CA LYS A 92 -0.91 -19.00 23.48
C LYS A 92 -1.43 -18.00 24.50
N GLN A 93 -0.68 -16.93 24.78
CA GLN A 93 -1.05 -15.91 25.78
C GLN A 93 -2.32 -15.14 25.40
N ILE A 94 -2.46 -14.75 24.15
CA ILE A 94 -3.60 -13.95 23.69
C ILE A 94 -4.75 -14.81 23.14
N ASN A 95 -4.59 -16.14 23.12
CA ASN A 95 -5.54 -17.09 22.53
C ASN A 95 -5.97 -16.72 21.09
N ALA A 96 -5.00 -16.35 20.28
CA ALA A 96 -5.21 -15.98 18.87
C ALA A 96 -4.10 -16.60 17.99
N LYS A 97 -4.45 -16.97 16.75
CA LYS A 97 -3.49 -17.56 15.82
C LYS A 97 -2.59 -16.48 15.23
N ILE A 98 -1.35 -16.42 15.67
CA ILE A 98 -0.33 -15.52 15.13
C ILE A 98 0.49 -16.27 14.06
N THR A 99 0.29 -15.91 12.81
CA THR A 99 1.05 -16.44 11.67
C THR A 99 2.21 -15.51 11.33
N VAL A 100 3.14 -16.01 10.49
CA VAL A 100 4.22 -15.18 9.92
C VAL A 100 3.65 -13.96 9.17
N THR A 101 2.50 -14.10 8.52
CA THR A 101 1.82 -12.98 7.85
C THR A 101 1.37 -11.92 8.85
N VAL A 102 0.72 -12.32 9.96
CA VAL A 102 0.29 -11.38 11.03
C VAL A 102 1.50 -10.66 11.65
N TYR A 103 2.56 -11.41 11.91
CA TYR A 103 3.83 -10.85 12.36
C TYR A 103 4.38 -9.81 11.38
N THR A 104 4.42 -10.14 10.08
CA THR A 104 4.93 -9.23 9.06
C THR A 104 4.05 -7.98 8.90
N VAL A 105 2.73 -8.11 9.03
CA VAL A 105 1.82 -6.95 9.06
C VAL A 105 2.19 -6.01 10.21
N LYS A 106 2.39 -6.55 11.42
CA LYS A 106 2.79 -5.73 12.58
C LYS A 106 4.18 -5.12 12.40
N LEU A 107 5.16 -5.90 11.95
CA LEU A 107 6.52 -5.42 11.67
C LEU A 107 6.49 -4.27 10.66
N MET A 108 5.83 -4.46 9.52
CA MET A 108 5.74 -3.44 8.49
C MET A 108 4.97 -2.20 8.94
N SER A 109 3.99 -2.35 9.84
CA SER A 109 3.27 -1.20 10.38
C SER A 109 4.18 -0.30 11.24
N ILE A 110 5.08 -0.89 12.02
CA ILE A 110 6.08 -0.17 12.81
C ILE A 110 7.10 0.50 11.91
N ILE A 111 7.62 -0.24 10.93
CA ILE A 111 8.61 0.27 9.96
C ILE A 111 8.04 1.45 9.18
N LEU A 112 6.84 1.31 8.62
CA LEU A 112 6.21 2.38 7.85
C LEU A 112 5.88 3.62 8.71
N LYS A 113 5.53 3.43 9.99
CA LYS A 113 5.37 4.56 10.92
C LYS A 113 6.67 5.33 11.12
N LYS A 114 7.83 4.64 11.11
CA LYS A 114 9.16 5.28 11.23
C LYS A 114 9.60 5.99 9.95
N PHE A 115 9.15 5.50 8.78
CA PHE A 115 9.51 6.03 7.46
C PHE A 115 8.25 6.57 6.73
N PRO A 116 7.62 7.63 7.24
CA PRO A 116 6.35 8.11 6.69
C PRO A 116 6.47 8.72 5.28
N GLU A 117 7.69 8.97 4.81
CA GLU A 117 7.98 9.47 3.47
C GLU A 117 7.91 8.41 2.38
N VAL A 118 7.97 7.11 2.74
CA VAL A 118 7.97 6.01 1.76
C VAL A 118 6.56 5.59 1.32
N TYR A 119 5.52 6.10 1.97
CA TYR A 119 4.15 5.79 1.59
C TYR A 119 3.28 7.05 1.52
N GLY A 120 2.29 7.00 0.67
CA GLY A 120 1.41 8.12 0.38
C GLY A 120 0.63 7.84 -0.89
N TYR A 121 0.29 8.88 -1.61
CA TYR A 121 -0.35 8.76 -2.91
C TYR A 121 0.09 9.89 -3.85
N ILE A 122 -0.04 9.65 -5.15
CA ILE A 122 0.30 10.63 -6.17
C ILE A 122 -1.01 11.17 -6.77
N LYS A 123 -1.30 12.44 -6.47
CA LYS A 123 -2.48 13.15 -6.95
C LYS A 123 -2.06 14.20 -7.97
N LEU A 124 -2.53 14.08 -9.20
CA LEU A 124 -2.22 15.01 -10.29
C LEU A 124 -0.71 15.29 -10.45
N GLY A 125 0.13 14.25 -10.31
CA GLY A 125 1.59 14.38 -10.40
C GLY A 125 2.28 14.91 -9.13
N ARG A 126 1.52 15.21 -8.06
CA ARG A 126 2.04 15.66 -6.77
C ARG A 126 1.98 14.52 -5.76
N TYR A 127 3.08 14.31 -5.03
CA TYR A 127 3.09 13.44 -3.87
C TYR A 127 2.35 14.08 -2.70
N GLU A 128 1.44 13.34 -2.10
CA GLU A 128 0.76 13.70 -0.85
C GLU A 128 0.96 12.58 0.17
N ARG A 129 1.28 12.99 1.41
CA ARG A 129 1.44 12.06 2.52
C ARG A 129 0.07 11.56 2.96
N LYS A 130 0.00 10.28 3.32
CA LYS A 130 -1.19 9.68 3.91
C LYS A 130 -1.04 9.61 5.41
N ASP A 131 -2.12 9.92 6.14
CA ASP A 131 -2.19 9.70 7.58
C ASP A 131 -2.49 8.23 7.87
N GLY A 132 -1.75 7.65 8.84
CA GLY A 132 -1.91 6.28 9.28
C GLY A 132 -1.38 5.23 8.28
N VAL A 133 -1.02 4.08 8.81
CA VAL A 133 -0.49 2.95 8.04
C VAL A 133 -1.58 1.92 7.80
N ASP A 134 -2.07 1.84 6.56
CA ASP A 134 -3.00 0.80 6.14
C ASP A 134 -2.23 -0.29 5.39
N ILE A 135 -2.43 -1.54 5.75
CA ILE A 135 -1.78 -2.68 5.10
C ILE A 135 -2.84 -3.57 4.47
N CYS A 136 -2.69 -3.81 3.18
CA CYS A 136 -3.54 -4.70 2.43
C CYS A 136 -2.91 -6.09 2.37
N CYS A 137 -3.64 -7.12 2.80
CA CYS A 137 -3.23 -8.51 2.64
C CYS A 137 -4.02 -9.15 1.51
N LEU A 138 -3.32 -9.82 0.59
CA LEU A 138 -3.95 -10.65 -0.41
C LEU A 138 -4.19 -12.04 0.18
N VAL A 139 -5.46 -12.43 0.23
CA VAL A 139 -5.90 -13.69 0.80
C VAL A 139 -6.43 -14.58 -0.31
N ASN A 140 -5.99 -15.83 -0.32
CA ASN A 140 -6.54 -16.84 -1.22
C ASN A 140 -7.96 -17.19 -0.81
N VAL A 141 -8.90 -17.02 -1.75
CA VAL A 141 -10.33 -17.28 -1.54
C VAL A 141 -10.76 -18.38 -2.52
N GLY A 142 -10.94 -19.60 -2.02
CA GLY A 142 -11.33 -20.75 -2.81
C GLY A 142 -10.16 -21.66 -3.20
N ASP A 143 -10.24 -22.32 -4.36
CA ASP A 143 -9.31 -23.38 -4.78
C ASP A 143 -7.98 -22.87 -5.37
N GLY A 144 -7.47 -21.72 -4.90
CA GLY A 144 -6.18 -21.18 -5.32
C GLY A 144 -6.21 -20.21 -6.51
N ASN A 145 -7.33 -20.08 -7.19
CA ASN A 145 -7.42 -19.29 -8.43
C ASN A 145 -7.87 -17.83 -8.22
N GLU A 146 -8.31 -17.47 -7.03
CA GLU A 146 -8.81 -16.13 -6.76
C GLU A 146 -8.16 -15.53 -5.51
N LEU A 147 -7.59 -14.34 -5.68
CA LEU A 147 -7.07 -13.52 -4.59
C LEU A 147 -8.09 -12.42 -4.26
N ALA A 148 -8.39 -12.28 -2.98
CA ALA A 148 -9.19 -11.17 -2.47
C ALA A 148 -8.33 -10.28 -1.59
N ASN A 149 -8.57 -8.99 -1.65
CA ASN A 149 -7.88 -7.99 -0.85
C ASN A 149 -8.60 -7.76 0.50
N THR A 150 -7.84 -7.70 1.56
CA THR A 150 -8.27 -7.33 2.89
C THR A 150 -7.35 -6.24 3.42
N THR A 151 -7.88 -5.05 3.66
CA THR A 151 -7.09 -3.92 4.15
C THR A 151 -7.37 -3.67 5.62
N ILE A 152 -6.33 -3.82 6.44
CA ILE A 152 -6.33 -3.48 7.85
C ILE A 152 -5.90 -2.01 7.96
N LYS A 153 -6.76 -1.19 8.53
CA LYS A 153 -6.51 0.25 8.64
C LYS A 153 -5.84 0.61 9.95
N ASN A 154 -4.95 1.61 9.92
CA ASN A 154 -4.21 2.10 11.10
C ASN A 154 -3.52 0.96 11.86
N CYS A 155 -2.80 0.11 11.15
CA CYS A 155 -2.15 -1.07 11.72
C CYS A 155 -1.16 -0.74 12.83
N GLU A 156 -0.54 0.42 12.77
CA GLU A 156 0.48 0.88 13.71
C GLU A 156 -0.04 0.98 15.15
N GLY A 157 -1.33 1.30 15.32
CA GLY A 157 -1.96 1.43 16.63
C GLY A 157 -2.65 0.16 17.14
N LYS A 158 -2.58 -0.95 16.38
CA LYS A 158 -3.27 -2.20 16.71
C LYS A 158 -2.32 -3.23 17.28
N ASP A 159 -2.81 -3.98 18.26
CA ASP A 159 -2.11 -5.13 18.82
C ASP A 159 -2.23 -6.37 17.92
N PHE A 160 -1.47 -7.40 18.22
CA PHE A 160 -1.47 -8.67 17.49
C PHE A 160 -2.84 -9.33 17.43
N LYS A 161 -3.60 -9.27 18.52
CA LYS A 161 -4.92 -9.89 18.60
C LYS A 161 -5.87 -9.25 17.63
N THR A 162 -5.96 -7.93 17.63
CA THR A 162 -6.82 -7.15 16.76
C THR A 162 -6.46 -7.37 15.28
N ILE A 163 -5.15 -7.31 14.92
CA ILE A 163 -4.69 -7.56 13.54
C ILE A 163 -5.08 -8.98 13.10
N SER A 164 -4.85 -9.98 13.95
CA SER A 164 -5.19 -11.37 13.66
C SER A 164 -6.68 -11.57 13.46
N GLU A 165 -7.51 -11.06 14.38
CA GLU A 165 -8.98 -11.18 14.30
C GLU A 165 -9.54 -10.49 13.07
N GLU A 166 -9.10 -9.27 12.75
CA GLU A 166 -9.53 -8.55 11.54
C GLU A 166 -9.13 -9.29 10.27
N LEU A 167 -7.90 -9.81 10.19
CA LEU A 167 -7.42 -10.54 9.03
C LEU A 167 -8.23 -11.83 8.81
N PHE A 168 -8.38 -12.64 9.85
CA PHE A 168 -9.10 -13.92 9.73
C PHE A 168 -10.60 -13.74 9.53
N THR A 169 -11.22 -12.77 10.22
CA THR A 169 -12.65 -12.47 10.05
C THR A 169 -12.93 -12.00 8.63
N SER A 170 -12.13 -11.07 8.13
CA SER A 170 -12.26 -10.56 6.75
C SER A 170 -12.04 -11.66 5.72
N ALA A 171 -11.02 -12.51 5.91
CA ALA A 171 -10.76 -13.67 5.04
C ALA A 171 -11.95 -14.63 5.00
N ASN A 172 -12.54 -14.95 6.17
CA ASN A 172 -13.71 -15.82 6.26
C ASN A 172 -14.97 -15.20 5.64
N LEU A 173 -15.17 -13.90 5.82
CA LEU A 173 -16.29 -13.17 5.20
C LEU A 173 -16.15 -13.15 3.67
N LEU A 174 -14.95 -12.96 3.15
CA LEU A 174 -14.67 -13.00 1.71
C LEU A 174 -14.95 -14.39 1.14
N LYS A 175 -14.54 -15.45 1.83
CA LYS A 175 -14.87 -16.83 1.45
C LYS A 175 -16.38 -17.09 1.41
N LYS A 176 -17.15 -16.54 2.35
CA LYS A 176 -18.61 -16.70 2.43
C LYS A 176 -19.38 -15.82 1.44
N LYS A 177 -18.94 -14.57 1.18
CA LYS A 177 -19.60 -13.62 0.27
C LYS A 177 -19.45 -13.93 -1.21
N LYS A 178 -18.59 -14.88 -1.58
CA LYS A 178 -18.24 -15.24 -2.97
C LYS A 178 -19.42 -15.57 -3.88
N ASN A 179 -20.62 -15.85 -3.36
CA ASN A 179 -21.65 -16.51 -4.13
C ASN A 179 -22.78 -15.63 -4.70
N LYS A 180 -22.97 -14.36 -4.35
CA LYS A 180 -24.13 -13.59 -4.88
C LYS A 180 -23.80 -12.21 -5.48
N GLU A 181 -23.11 -11.34 -4.78
CA GLU A 181 -22.85 -9.98 -5.30
C GLU A 181 -21.65 -9.90 -6.26
N GLN A 182 -20.63 -10.71 -6.02
CA GLN A 182 -19.45 -10.80 -6.88
C GLN A 182 -19.85 -11.30 -8.28
N ASN A 183 -20.75 -12.28 -8.36
CA ASN A 183 -21.24 -12.80 -9.64
C ASN A 183 -21.98 -11.76 -10.49
N LYS A 184 -22.68 -10.78 -9.89
CA LYS A 184 -23.35 -9.70 -10.65
C LYS A 184 -22.32 -8.71 -11.23
N LYS A 185 -21.36 -8.29 -10.40
CA LYS A 185 -20.28 -7.36 -10.84
C LYS A 185 -19.39 -8.01 -11.89
N MET A 186 -18.99 -9.26 -11.69
CA MET A 186 -18.19 -10.02 -12.67
C MET A 186 -18.94 -10.21 -14.00
N LYS A 187 -20.24 -10.50 -13.97
CA LYS A 187 -21.04 -10.58 -15.21
C LYS A 187 -21.07 -9.26 -15.97
N LEU A 188 -21.25 -8.13 -15.26
CA LEU A 188 -21.22 -6.82 -15.91
C LEU A 188 -19.84 -6.53 -16.53
N MET A 189 -18.76 -6.83 -15.82
CA MET A 189 -17.40 -6.68 -16.34
C MET A 189 -17.10 -7.59 -17.53
N TYR A 190 -17.69 -8.78 -17.57
CA TYR A 190 -17.54 -9.73 -18.67
C TYR A 190 -18.18 -9.22 -19.97
N PHE A 191 -19.31 -8.52 -19.88
CA PHE A 191 -20.00 -7.97 -21.06
C PHE A 191 -19.40 -6.65 -21.55
N LEU A 192 -18.55 -5.99 -20.75
CA LEU A 192 -17.90 -4.74 -21.17
C LEU A 192 -16.68 -5.06 -22.06
N PRO A 193 -16.61 -4.48 -23.27
CA PRO A 193 -15.41 -4.61 -24.11
C PRO A 193 -14.16 -4.12 -23.37
N THR A 194 -13.04 -4.80 -23.56
CA THR A 194 -11.78 -4.51 -22.85
C THR A 194 -11.31 -3.07 -23.02
N PHE A 195 -11.56 -2.47 -24.18
CA PHE A 195 -11.18 -1.07 -24.45
C PHE A 195 -11.96 -0.05 -23.60
N LEU A 196 -13.17 -0.39 -23.15
CA LEU A 196 -13.96 0.42 -22.18
C LEU A 196 -13.63 0.04 -20.74
N LEU A 197 -13.44 -1.26 -20.48
CA LEU A 197 -13.16 -1.78 -19.15
C LEU A 197 -11.82 -1.24 -18.61
N GLY A 198 -10.78 -1.18 -19.45
CA GLY A 198 -9.46 -0.69 -19.06
C GLY A 198 -9.48 0.73 -18.48
N PRO A 199 -9.97 1.74 -19.23
CA PRO A 199 -10.11 3.12 -18.73
C PRO A 199 -10.99 3.21 -17.47
N LEU A 200 -12.10 2.48 -17.42
CA LEU A 200 -13.00 2.48 -16.26
C LEU A 200 -12.31 2.00 -14.99
N ILE A 201 -11.59 0.88 -15.07
CA ILE A 201 -10.81 0.35 -13.96
C ILE A 201 -9.73 1.34 -13.55
N GLN A 202 -9.00 1.94 -14.50
CA GLN A 202 -7.93 2.88 -14.18
C GLN A 202 -8.43 4.15 -13.49
N ILE A 203 -9.55 4.71 -13.97
CA ILE A 203 -10.17 5.88 -13.35
C ILE A 203 -10.64 5.54 -11.92
N SER A 204 -11.36 4.43 -11.76
CA SER A 204 -11.86 4.03 -10.46
C SER A 204 -10.73 3.75 -9.46
N SER A 205 -9.69 3.03 -9.89
CA SER A 205 -8.52 2.75 -9.05
C SER A 205 -7.75 4.01 -8.70
N TYR A 206 -7.59 4.93 -9.65
CA TYR A 206 -6.99 6.22 -9.37
C TYR A 206 -7.78 7.03 -8.33
N LEU A 207 -9.10 7.12 -8.47
CA LEU A 207 -9.97 7.78 -7.50
C LEU A 207 -9.85 7.16 -6.11
N SER A 208 -9.85 5.82 -6.02
CA SER A 208 -9.59 5.10 -4.77
C SER A 208 -8.24 5.48 -4.16
N SER A 209 -7.19 5.54 -4.96
CA SER A 209 -5.81 5.81 -4.51
C SER A 209 -5.62 7.23 -3.95
N ILE A 210 -6.42 8.19 -4.39
CA ILE A 210 -6.40 9.58 -3.89
C ILE A 210 -7.45 9.85 -2.80
N GLY A 211 -8.07 8.80 -2.27
CA GLY A 211 -9.02 8.89 -1.16
C GLY A 211 -10.44 9.27 -1.53
N VAL A 212 -10.84 9.12 -2.79
CA VAL A 212 -12.24 9.27 -3.21
C VAL A 212 -12.96 7.92 -3.06
N ALA A 213 -14.10 7.92 -2.35
CA ALA A 213 -14.99 6.77 -2.29
C ALA A 213 -16.23 7.03 -3.14
N LEU A 214 -16.64 6.03 -3.92
CA LEU A 214 -17.90 6.03 -4.66
C LEU A 214 -18.66 4.78 -4.24
N GLU A 215 -19.48 4.92 -3.19
CA GLU A 215 -20.20 3.80 -2.57
C GLU A 215 -21.16 3.11 -3.55
N LEU A 216 -21.73 3.87 -4.49
CA LEU A 216 -22.61 3.36 -5.55
C LEU A 216 -21.99 2.26 -6.40
N ILE A 217 -20.68 2.35 -6.67
CA ILE A 217 -19.92 1.34 -7.42
C ILE A 217 -19.07 0.45 -6.52
N GLY A 218 -19.18 0.62 -5.19
CA GLY A 218 -18.44 -0.15 -4.18
C GLY A 218 -16.96 0.19 -4.13
N LEU A 219 -16.57 1.42 -4.51
CA LEU A 219 -15.20 1.91 -4.47
C LEU A 219 -14.86 2.39 -3.07
N LYS A 220 -13.85 1.79 -2.45
CA LYS A 220 -13.37 2.14 -1.12
C LYS A 220 -12.21 3.14 -1.21
N LYS A 221 -12.09 3.99 -0.18
CA LYS A 221 -10.92 4.87 -0.03
C LYS A 221 -9.67 4.05 0.26
N PHE A 222 -8.56 4.34 -0.44
CA PHE A 222 -7.26 3.72 -0.20
C PHE A 222 -7.33 2.20 -0.08
N GLU A 223 -7.98 1.55 -1.03
CA GLU A 223 -8.31 0.11 -0.95
C GLU A 223 -7.07 -0.77 -0.76
N PHE A 224 -5.94 -0.40 -1.35
CA PHE A 224 -4.68 -1.16 -1.26
C PHE A 224 -3.69 -0.61 -0.23
N GLY A 225 -4.08 0.43 0.49
CA GLY A 225 -3.31 0.95 1.61
C GLY A 225 -1.91 1.48 1.27
N SER A 226 -1.03 1.42 2.26
CA SER A 226 0.36 1.89 2.21
C SER A 226 1.33 0.81 1.73
N CYS A 227 0.97 -0.46 1.96
CA CYS A 227 1.72 -1.64 1.57
C CYS A 227 0.77 -2.79 1.27
N VAL A 228 1.05 -3.55 0.23
CA VAL A 228 0.34 -4.80 -0.08
C VAL A 228 1.21 -5.97 0.33
N ILE A 229 0.68 -6.91 1.11
CA ILE A 229 1.38 -8.13 1.53
C ILE A 229 0.70 -9.33 0.88
N THR A 230 1.48 -10.14 0.17
CA THR A 230 1.05 -11.42 -0.37
C THR A 230 1.90 -12.55 0.21
N SER A 231 1.28 -13.64 0.64
CA SER A 231 1.99 -14.81 1.17
C SER A 231 1.83 -15.99 0.24
N ILE A 232 2.92 -16.38 -0.38
CA ILE A 232 3.00 -17.53 -1.30
C ILE A 232 3.76 -18.71 -0.70
N GLY A 233 4.23 -18.58 0.54
CA GLY A 233 4.97 -19.63 1.25
C GLY A 233 4.19 -20.93 1.40
N SER A 234 2.86 -20.86 1.52
CA SER A 234 1.98 -22.04 1.56
C SER A 234 1.94 -22.80 0.24
N LEU A 235 2.33 -22.17 -0.87
CA LEU A 235 2.45 -22.80 -2.20
C LEU A 235 3.81 -23.50 -2.38
N GLY A 236 4.69 -23.46 -1.38
CA GLY A 236 6.03 -24.06 -1.44
C GLY A 236 7.07 -23.23 -2.19
N ILE A 237 6.74 -22.02 -2.63
CA ILE A 237 7.63 -21.15 -3.41
C ILE A 237 8.66 -20.51 -2.47
N GLU A 238 9.93 -20.73 -2.74
CA GLU A 238 11.05 -20.30 -1.89
C GLU A 238 11.51 -18.86 -2.22
N ASP A 239 11.39 -18.47 -3.49
CA ASP A 239 11.79 -17.16 -3.96
C ASP A 239 10.95 -16.73 -5.18
N SER A 240 10.28 -15.58 -5.08
CA SER A 240 9.49 -15.02 -6.17
C SER A 240 9.18 -13.55 -5.92
N TYR A 241 9.15 -12.76 -6.97
CA TYR A 241 8.70 -11.38 -6.95
C TYR A 241 7.32 -11.27 -7.59
N ALA A 242 6.41 -10.57 -6.92
CA ALA A 242 5.14 -10.21 -7.50
C ALA A 242 5.20 -8.74 -7.97
N PRO A 243 4.81 -8.42 -9.20
CA PRO A 243 4.73 -7.03 -9.66
C PRO A 243 3.60 -6.30 -8.93
N ILE A 244 3.76 -4.99 -8.71
CA ILE A 244 2.66 -4.15 -8.23
C ILE A 244 1.64 -4.03 -9.37
N PRO A 245 0.42 -4.54 -9.19
CA PRO A 245 -0.58 -4.40 -10.25
C PRO A 245 -0.84 -2.92 -10.53
N PRO A 246 -0.86 -2.48 -11.80
CA PRO A 246 -1.02 -1.06 -12.14
C PRO A 246 -2.27 -0.41 -11.58
N LEU A 247 -3.25 -1.22 -11.19
CA LEU A 247 -4.54 -0.80 -10.65
C LEU A 247 -4.50 -0.48 -9.14
N THR A 248 -3.46 -0.94 -8.42
CA THR A 248 -3.42 -0.77 -6.97
C THR A 248 -2.97 0.61 -6.55
N PHE A 249 -2.09 1.25 -7.32
CA PHE A 249 -1.39 2.48 -6.96
C PHE A 249 -0.68 2.39 -5.60
N ALA A 250 -0.38 1.18 -5.15
CA ALA A 250 0.32 0.97 -3.90
C ALA A 250 1.79 1.36 -4.03
N PRO A 251 2.40 2.00 -3.01
CA PRO A 251 3.83 2.34 -3.03
C PRO A 251 4.75 1.13 -3.04
N MET A 252 4.32 0.03 -2.39
CA MET A 252 5.09 -1.19 -2.30
C MET A 252 4.21 -2.43 -2.18
N LEU A 253 4.76 -3.55 -2.65
CA LEU A 253 4.21 -4.89 -2.48
C LEU A 253 5.28 -5.78 -1.88
N LEU A 254 4.92 -6.50 -0.83
CA LEU A 254 5.79 -7.45 -0.13
C LEU A 254 5.31 -8.87 -0.38
N THR A 255 6.17 -9.67 -0.97
CA THR A 255 5.93 -11.10 -1.20
C THR A 255 6.64 -11.91 -0.11
N LEU A 256 5.85 -12.62 0.70
CA LEU A 256 6.35 -13.56 1.71
C LEU A 256 6.47 -14.94 1.08
N CYS A 257 7.70 -15.41 0.97
CA CYS A 257 7.99 -16.73 0.44
C CYS A 257 8.01 -17.79 1.54
N LYS A 258 8.29 -19.04 1.17
CA LYS A 258 8.40 -20.15 2.12
C LYS A 258 9.57 -19.91 3.08
N THR A 259 9.35 -20.15 4.36
CA THR A 259 10.42 -20.20 5.35
C THR A 259 11.29 -21.43 5.11
N TYR A 260 12.58 -21.30 5.31
CA TYR A 260 13.53 -22.40 5.15
C TYR A 260 14.55 -22.42 6.30
N THR A 261 15.07 -23.59 6.58
CA THR A 261 16.10 -23.81 7.60
C THR A 261 17.46 -23.92 6.91
N LYS A 262 18.46 -23.29 7.45
CA LYS A 262 19.84 -23.41 7.02
C LYS A 262 20.75 -23.72 8.19
N ASN A 263 21.61 -24.74 8.01
CA ASN A 263 22.57 -25.14 9.01
C ASN A 263 23.83 -24.29 8.89
N TYR A 264 24.33 -23.81 10.02
CA TYR A 264 25.57 -23.06 10.15
C TYR A 264 26.48 -23.74 11.17
N TYR A 265 27.76 -23.81 10.84
CA TYR A 265 28.78 -24.26 11.79
C TYR A 265 29.27 -23.04 12.57
N GLU A 266 29.02 -23.02 13.88
CA GLU A 266 29.36 -21.92 14.77
C GLU A 266 29.85 -22.47 16.11
N ASN A 267 31.07 -22.08 16.54
CA ASN A 267 31.69 -22.51 17.78
C ASN A 267 31.83 -24.04 17.97
N GLY A 268 32.09 -24.78 16.89
CA GLY A 268 32.26 -26.25 16.96
C GLY A 268 30.95 -27.03 16.87
N GLU A 269 29.79 -26.36 16.78
CA GLU A 269 28.48 -26.99 16.73
C GLU A 269 27.71 -26.61 15.45
N ILE A 270 26.86 -27.50 14.98
CA ILE A 270 25.92 -27.21 13.90
C ILE A 270 24.67 -26.55 14.52
N LYS A 271 24.40 -25.31 14.15
CA LYS A 271 23.21 -24.56 14.57
C LYS A 271 22.27 -24.37 13.40
N GLU A 272 21.01 -24.62 13.66
CA GLU A 272 19.95 -24.34 12.68
C GLU A 272 19.46 -22.89 12.81
N LYS A 273 19.35 -22.21 11.66
CA LYS A 273 18.72 -20.88 11.59
C LYS A 273 17.56 -20.92 10.62
N ILE A 274 16.42 -20.35 11.04
CA ILE A 274 15.20 -20.26 10.24
C ILE A 274 15.16 -18.90 9.57
N TYR A 275 14.97 -18.87 8.25
CA TYR A 275 14.89 -17.65 7.46
C TYR A 275 13.52 -17.49 6.82
N LEU A 276 13.06 -16.25 6.79
CA LEU A 276 11.93 -15.80 5.99
C LEU A 276 12.48 -14.97 4.82
N THR A 277 12.19 -15.39 3.60
CA THR A 277 12.44 -14.57 2.41
C THR A 277 11.31 -13.58 2.22
N MET A 278 11.66 -12.31 2.17
CA MET A 278 10.78 -11.17 1.97
C MET A 278 11.22 -10.42 0.71
N ASN A 279 10.44 -10.49 -0.35
CA ASN A 279 10.75 -9.83 -1.61
C ASN A 279 9.90 -8.57 -1.75
N PHE A 280 10.57 -7.43 -1.81
CA PHE A 280 9.96 -6.13 -1.97
C PHE A 280 9.92 -5.74 -3.44
N THR A 281 8.74 -5.39 -3.90
CA THR A 281 8.53 -4.67 -5.15
C THR A 281 8.05 -3.27 -4.77
N SER A 282 8.81 -2.26 -5.16
CA SER A 282 8.60 -0.89 -4.68
C SER A 282 8.56 0.10 -5.83
N ASP A 283 7.66 1.05 -5.76
CA ASP A 283 7.56 2.14 -6.73
C ASP A 283 8.58 3.23 -6.40
N PHE A 284 9.62 3.37 -7.25
CA PHE A 284 10.73 4.29 -7.06
C PHE A 284 10.31 5.77 -6.99
N ARG A 285 9.09 6.10 -7.37
CA ARG A 285 8.57 7.46 -7.24
C ARG A 285 8.28 7.86 -5.78
N PHE A 286 8.15 6.88 -4.88
CA PHE A 286 7.86 7.12 -3.47
C PHE A 286 9.13 7.25 -2.63
N PHE A 287 10.16 6.49 -2.92
CA PHE A 287 11.41 6.54 -2.14
C PHE A 287 12.64 6.15 -2.96
N ASP A 288 13.81 6.46 -2.43
CA ASP A 288 15.09 6.16 -3.05
C ASP A 288 15.81 4.99 -2.37
N ILE A 289 16.96 4.62 -2.94
CA ILE A 289 17.80 3.54 -2.47
C ILE A 289 18.35 3.80 -1.05
N ASN A 290 18.67 5.04 -0.69
CA ASN A 290 19.22 5.34 0.64
C ASN A 290 18.16 5.13 1.71
N THR A 291 16.94 5.68 1.49
CA THR A 291 15.80 5.46 2.39
C THR A 291 15.44 3.97 2.47
N ALA A 292 15.47 3.25 1.34
CA ALA A 292 15.26 1.81 1.32
C ALA A 292 16.31 1.06 2.16
N ALA A 293 17.58 1.43 2.04
CA ALA A 293 18.66 0.80 2.80
C ALA A 293 18.51 1.02 4.32
N GLU A 294 18.12 2.22 4.74
CA GLU A 294 17.82 2.51 6.15
C GLU A 294 16.60 1.73 6.64
N MET A 295 15.56 1.68 5.86
CA MET A 295 14.36 0.88 6.17
C MET A 295 14.71 -0.60 6.33
N PHE A 296 15.54 -1.17 5.46
CA PHE A 296 15.95 -2.57 5.56
C PHE A 296 16.84 -2.86 6.77
N LYS A 297 17.73 -1.94 7.15
CA LYS A 297 18.48 -2.05 8.41
C LYS A 297 17.55 -2.10 9.62
N GLU A 298 16.51 -1.25 9.64
CA GLU A 298 15.51 -1.27 10.71
C GLU A 298 14.68 -2.54 10.70
N ILE A 299 14.32 -3.09 9.53
CA ILE A 299 13.62 -4.38 9.43
C ILE A 299 14.46 -5.49 10.06
N HIS A 300 15.77 -5.56 9.79
CA HIS A 300 16.68 -6.53 10.42
C HIS A 300 16.77 -6.29 11.92
N ARG A 301 17.02 -5.05 12.35
CA ARG A 301 17.16 -4.70 13.77
C ARG A 301 15.95 -5.11 14.61
N ILE A 302 14.77 -4.77 14.12
CA ILE A 302 13.51 -5.02 14.83
C ILE A 302 13.02 -6.46 14.60
N GLY A 303 13.04 -6.90 13.35
CA GLY A 303 12.41 -8.15 12.93
C GLY A 303 13.17 -9.42 13.33
N GLU A 304 14.46 -9.34 13.70
CA GLU A 304 15.22 -10.52 14.14
C GLU A 304 15.29 -10.66 15.67
N ASN A 305 14.88 -9.62 16.43
CA ASN A 305 15.01 -9.55 17.87
C ASN A 305 13.65 -9.40 18.55
N PRO A 306 13.14 -10.44 19.23
CA PRO A 306 11.83 -10.41 19.88
C PRO A 306 11.67 -9.29 20.91
N GLU A 307 12.73 -9.03 21.70
CA GLU A 307 12.72 -8.00 22.75
C GLU A 307 12.59 -6.59 22.16
N ILE A 308 13.42 -6.29 21.15
CA ILE A 308 13.36 -5.01 20.43
C ILE A 308 12.01 -4.86 19.74
N PHE A 309 11.52 -5.93 19.12
CA PHE A 309 10.24 -5.93 18.44
C PHE A 309 9.08 -5.62 19.40
N GLU A 310 9.07 -6.24 20.60
CA GLU A 310 8.04 -6.00 21.62
C GLU A 310 8.10 -4.55 22.16
N GLU A 311 9.29 -4.02 22.39
CA GLU A 311 9.50 -2.63 22.81
C GLU A 311 8.95 -1.65 21.76
N GLU A 312 9.32 -1.85 20.49
CA GLU A 312 8.88 -1.00 19.39
C GLU A 312 7.36 -1.10 19.13
N CYS A 313 6.74 -2.27 19.37
CA CYS A 313 5.29 -2.43 19.35
C CYS A 313 4.62 -1.53 20.40
N LYS A 314 5.06 -1.60 21.66
CA LYS A 314 4.51 -0.81 22.77
C LYS A 314 4.67 0.68 22.51
N LYS A 315 5.87 1.10 22.11
CA LYS A 315 6.18 2.50 21.78
C LYS A 315 5.28 3.03 20.66
N CYS A 316 5.13 2.29 19.58
CA CYS A 316 4.32 2.68 18.44
C CYS A 316 2.83 2.82 18.83
N GLU A 317 2.29 1.89 19.62
CA GLU A 317 0.91 1.92 20.09
C GLU A 317 0.64 3.11 21.03
N GLU A 318 1.58 3.44 21.92
CA GLU A 318 1.50 4.62 22.81
C GLU A 318 1.53 5.93 22.03
N GLU A 319 2.45 6.07 21.07
CA GLU A 319 2.53 7.26 20.21
C GLU A 319 1.22 7.50 19.47
N VAL A 320 0.61 6.46 18.90
CA VAL A 320 -0.68 6.55 18.21
C VAL A 320 -1.81 6.97 19.16
N LYS A 321 -1.84 6.45 20.39
CA LYS A 321 -2.82 6.86 21.39
C LYS A 321 -2.69 8.36 21.73
N ILE A 322 -1.47 8.84 21.90
CA ILE A 322 -1.19 10.25 22.17
C ILE A 322 -1.62 11.13 20.99
N GLU A 323 -1.27 10.75 19.75
CA GLU A 323 -1.66 11.47 18.53
C GLU A 323 -3.19 11.56 18.40
N ASN A 324 -3.90 10.46 18.64
CA ASN A 324 -5.37 10.42 18.57
C ASN A 324 -6.03 11.31 19.64
N ASN A 325 -5.49 11.35 20.85
CA ASN A 325 -5.97 12.23 21.91
C ASN A 325 -5.75 13.70 21.57
N ARG A 326 -4.60 14.06 20.99
CA ARG A 326 -4.32 15.43 20.52
C ARG A 326 -5.27 15.87 19.40
N LYS A 327 -5.58 14.97 18.45
CA LYS A 327 -6.54 15.24 17.36
C LYS A 327 -7.95 15.45 17.92
N LYS A 328 -8.40 14.65 18.90
CA LYS A 328 -9.70 14.81 19.55
C LYS A 328 -9.80 16.16 20.28
N ASN A 329 -8.77 16.57 21.02
CA ASN A 329 -8.78 17.85 21.75
C ASN A 329 -8.77 19.05 20.81
N LYS A 330 -8.16 18.95 19.61
CA LYS A 330 -8.21 20.02 18.59
C LYS A 330 -9.55 20.14 17.88
N LEU A 331 -10.41 19.14 17.93
CA LEU A 331 -11.75 19.16 17.34
C LEU A 331 -12.82 19.68 18.32
N ILE A 332 -12.48 19.75 19.61
CA ILE A 332 -13.38 20.23 20.68
C ILE A 332 -13.15 21.74 20.97
N ASN A 333 -11.97 22.25 20.64
CA ASN A 333 -11.65 23.68 20.69
C ASN A 333 -11.80 24.32 19.29
#